data_30f152f8afcf15b1994e1746150a46fe
#
_entry.id   30f152f8afcf15b1994e1746150a46fe
#
_cell.length_a   1.000
_cell.length_b   1.000
_cell.length_c   1.000
_cell.angle_alpha   90.00
_cell.angle_beta   90.00
_cell.angle_gamma   90.00
#
_symmetry.space_group_name_H-M   'P 1'
#
loop_
_entity.id
_entity.type
_entity.pdbx_description
1 polymer ?
#
loop_
_entity_poly.entity_id
_entity_poly.type
_entity_poly.pdbx_seq_one_letter_code
_entity_poly.pdbx_strand_id
1 'polypeptide(L)'
;MNKVKVGVIGCGAISGAYLGMAKNFPLVEINAVADLDAARAKSAAEKFGVPRVLEVDELIADKEIEIVLNLTIPKAHVPVAIQALEAGKHTFCEKPLGINRAEGQKLIDLAKQKNLRVGCAPDTFMGAGIQTARKLIDDGAIGRPVAFSASMQGRGHESWHPSPEFYYEVGGGPMFDMGPYYLTALLNLFGPVKRISGMASIAIPERTITSEPKKGKKITVETPDHIVGLMEFENGAIGTIIQSFAVIDGGHSGSHPILINGTDGVLHVPDPNGFDGTVKLRKLGEKEAVEIPPTFVSGYGRSVGLADMAIALRTGRPHRASGEQAFAVLDLMQGFLDSSDTGKVVTPSATYQRPKPMPAHLPFGQLDE
;
A
#
# COMPACT_ATOMS: atom_id res chain seq x y z
N MET A 1 -6.22 26.55 8.62
CA MET A 1 -7.08 25.88 7.60
C MET A 1 -8.22 25.17 8.31
N ASN A 2 -9.40 25.08 7.69
CA ASN A 2 -10.50 24.30 8.26
C ASN A 2 -10.18 22.81 8.20
N LYS A 3 -10.59 22.04 9.21
CA LYS A 3 -10.45 20.60 9.23
C LYS A 3 -11.19 19.95 8.07
N VAL A 4 -10.70 18.80 7.62
CA VAL A 4 -11.36 17.94 6.64
C VAL A 4 -12.13 16.89 7.40
N LYS A 5 -13.45 16.84 7.18
CA LYS A 5 -14.35 15.86 7.82
C LYS A 5 -14.32 14.55 7.06
N VAL A 6 -13.99 13.48 7.77
CA VAL A 6 -13.82 12.13 7.23
C VAL A 6 -14.89 11.21 7.80
N GLY A 7 -15.58 10.49 6.92
CA GLY A 7 -16.42 9.37 7.26
C GLY A 7 -15.70 8.05 6.99
N VAL A 8 -15.75 7.12 7.92
CA VAL A 8 -15.07 5.81 7.81
C VAL A 8 -16.09 4.73 7.52
N ILE A 9 -15.89 3.96 6.46
CA ILE A 9 -16.68 2.78 6.12
C ILE A 9 -15.80 1.54 6.29
N GLY A 10 -16.21 0.65 7.19
CA GLY A 10 -15.46 -0.54 7.59
C GLY A 10 -14.73 -0.36 8.91
N CYS A 11 -15.24 -1.03 9.96
CA CYS A 11 -14.72 -1.00 11.32
C CYS A 11 -14.08 -2.35 11.71
N GLY A 12 -13.44 -3.02 10.74
CA GLY A 12 -12.72 -4.26 10.91
C GLY A 12 -11.36 -4.09 11.60
N ALA A 13 -10.51 -5.12 11.52
CA ALA A 13 -9.22 -5.18 12.23
C ALA A 13 -8.30 -3.98 11.97
N ILE A 14 -8.24 -3.48 10.73
CA ILE A 14 -7.32 -2.40 10.36
C ILE A 14 -7.80 -1.02 10.83
N SER A 15 -9.10 -0.84 11.07
CA SER A 15 -9.69 0.46 11.41
C SER A 15 -9.06 1.09 12.65
N GLY A 16 -8.68 0.26 13.63
CA GLY A 16 -8.02 0.74 14.84
C GLY A 16 -6.69 1.46 14.59
N ALA A 17 -5.92 1.00 13.62
CA ALA A 17 -4.66 1.65 13.25
C ALA A 17 -4.91 3.03 12.62
N TYR A 18 -5.92 3.14 11.73
CA TYR A 18 -6.31 4.41 11.12
C TYR A 18 -6.88 5.40 12.13
N LEU A 19 -7.88 4.99 12.90
CA LEU A 19 -8.56 5.86 13.87
C LEU A 19 -7.62 6.33 14.99
N GLY A 20 -6.70 5.47 15.42
CA GLY A 20 -5.70 5.81 16.42
C GLY A 20 -4.71 6.86 15.93
N MET A 21 -4.19 6.68 14.72
CA MET A 21 -3.18 7.58 14.14
C MET A 21 -3.78 8.91 13.65
N ALA A 22 -5.02 8.91 13.13
CA ALA A 22 -5.67 10.12 12.60
C ALA A 22 -5.71 11.27 13.59
N LYS A 23 -5.78 10.98 14.90
CA LYS A 23 -5.79 11.98 15.98
C LYS A 23 -4.53 12.86 16.03
N ASN A 24 -3.43 12.39 15.46
CA ASN A 24 -2.17 13.12 15.44
C ASN A 24 -2.08 14.14 14.29
N PHE A 25 -3.08 14.21 13.42
CA PHE A 25 -3.09 15.12 12.28
C PHE A 25 -4.16 16.20 12.46
N PRO A 26 -3.77 17.45 12.75
CA PRO A 26 -4.70 18.52 13.14
C PRO A 26 -5.79 18.84 12.10
N LEU A 27 -5.51 18.60 10.82
CA LEU A 27 -6.45 18.84 9.73
C LEU A 27 -7.43 17.70 9.47
N VAL A 28 -7.24 16.51 10.08
CA VAL A 28 -8.15 15.38 9.93
C VAL A 28 -9.14 15.34 11.08
N GLU A 29 -10.42 15.26 10.77
CA GLU A 29 -11.49 15.07 11.75
C GLU A 29 -12.32 13.84 11.36
N ILE A 30 -12.17 12.76 12.12
CA ILE A 30 -13.04 11.59 11.95
C ILE A 30 -14.41 11.94 12.52
N ASN A 31 -15.38 12.16 11.63
CA ASN A 31 -16.68 12.72 11.95
C ASN A 31 -17.77 11.66 12.12
N ALA A 32 -17.66 10.54 11.39
CA ALA A 32 -18.59 9.43 11.49
C ALA A 32 -17.90 8.10 11.16
N VAL A 33 -18.48 6.99 11.65
CA VAL A 33 -18.12 5.62 11.25
C VAL A 33 -19.36 4.86 10.82
N ALA A 34 -19.21 3.92 9.89
CA ALA A 34 -20.24 2.99 9.42
C ALA A 34 -19.63 1.60 9.19
N ASP A 35 -20.40 0.56 9.43
CA ASP A 35 -20.08 -0.84 9.10
C ASP A 35 -21.39 -1.59 8.85
N LEU A 36 -21.36 -2.63 8.03
CA LEU A 36 -22.52 -3.54 7.87
C LEU A 36 -22.87 -4.23 9.19
N ASP A 37 -21.90 -4.38 10.10
CA ASP A 37 -22.10 -4.82 11.48
C ASP A 37 -22.16 -3.59 12.39
N ALA A 38 -23.38 -3.18 12.76
CA ALA A 38 -23.61 -2.02 13.61
C ALA A 38 -22.89 -2.11 14.98
N ALA A 39 -22.67 -3.32 15.50
CA ALA A 39 -21.95 -3.51 16.76
C ALA A 39 -20.47 -3.15 16.62
N ARG A 40 -19.84 -3.47 15.47
CA ARG A 40 -18.46 -3.06 15.18
C ARG A 40 -18.34 -1.54 15.03
N ALA A 41 -19.27 -0.91 14.31
CA ALA A 41 -19.28 0.55 14.15
C ALA A 41 -19.41 1.25 15.52
N LYS A 42 -20.33 0.80 16.36
CA LYS A 42 -20.53 1.32 17.72
C LYS A 42 -19.28 1.15 18.58
N SER A 43 -18.70 -0.05 18.60
CA SER A 43 -17.46 -0.33 19.35
C SER A 43 -16.29 0.55 18.92
N ALA A 44 -16.14 0.77 17.61
CA ALA A 44 -15.11 1.66 17.08
C ALA A 44 -15.35 3.12 17.49
N ALA A 45 -16.60 3.60 17.38
CA ALA A 45 -16.95 4.94 17.79
C ALA A 45 -16.67 5.21 19.27
N GLU A 46 -17.08 4.30 20.15
CA GLU A 46 -16.83 4.40 21.59
C GLU A 46 -15.32 4.38 21.91
N LYS A 47 -14.59 3.42 21.35
CA LYS A 47 -13.15 3.26 21.59
C LYS A 47 -12.31 4.46 21.14
N PHE A 48 -12.65 5.05 20.00
CA PHE A 48 -11.86 6.12 19.40
C PHE A 48 -12.46 7.52 19.57
N GLY A 49 -13.64 7.62 20.20
CA GLY A 49 -14.31 8.88 20.46
C GLY A 49 -14.85 9.54 19.17
N VAL A 50 -15.35 8.72 18.22
CA VAL A 50 -16.00 9.24 17.01
C VAL A 50 -17.43 9.64 17.36
N PRO A 51 -17.87 10.87 17.01
CA PRO A 51 -19.13 11.40 17.52
C PRO A 51 -20.40 10.75 16.95
N ARG A 52 -20.30 10.17 15.75
CA ARG A 52 -21.49 9.63 15.05
C ARG A 52 -21.26 8.21 14.52
N VAL A 53 -22.28 7.39 14.67
CA VAL A 53 -22.43 6.10 14.02
C VAL A 53 -23.59 6.22 13.04
N LEU A 54 -23.35 5.91 11.78
CA LEU A 54 -24.33 6.06 10.69
C LEU A 54 -24.45 4.72 9.93
N GLU A 55 -25.56 4.54 9.22
CA GLU A 55 -25.62 3.54 8.17
C GLU A 55 -24.73 3.96 6.98
N VAL A 56 -24.27 2.99 6.17
CA VAL A 56 -23.34 3.26 5.06
C VAL A 56 -23.91 4.30 4.09
N ASP A 57 -25.18 4.16 3.70
CA ASP A 57 -25.83 5.08 2.77
C ASP A 57 -26.03 6.48 3.37
N GLU A 58 -26.31 6.55 4.67
CA GLU A 58 -26.43 7.83 5.39
C GLU A 58 -25.06 8.54 5.43
N LEU A 59 -23.97 7.83 5.72
CA LEU A 59 -22.62 8.39 5.71
C LEU A 59 -22.24 8.92 4.31
N ILE A 60 -22.54 8.16 3.27
CA ILE A 60 -22.26 8.58 1.88
C ILE A 60 -23.11 9.79 1.49
N ALA A 61 -24.37 9.90 1.96
CA ALA A 61 -25.24 11.02 1.67
C ALA A 61 -24.96 12.27 2.53
N ASP A 62 -24.21 12.15 3.62
CA ASP A 62 -23.94 13.22 4.57
C ASP A 62 -23.12 14.37 3.95
N LYS A 63 -23.71 15.56 3.86
CA LYS A 63 -23.10 16.75 3.24
C LYS A 63 -21.88 17.28 3.99
N GLU A 64 -21.71 16.92 5.26
CA GLU A 64 -20.54 17.36 6.05
C GLU A 64 -19.29 16.53 5.74
N ILE A 65 -19.42 15.28 5.30
CA ILE A 65 -18.31 14.40 4.97
C ILE A 65 -17.68 14.85 3.64
N GLU A 66 -16.38 15.12 3.66
CA GLU A 66 -15.59 15.49 2.48
C GLU A 66 -14.81 14.30 1.90
N ILE A 67 -14.27 13.41 2.77
CA ILE A 67 -13.56 12.22 2.39
C ILE A 67 -14.26 10.98 2.96
N VAL A 68 -14.47 9.97 2.14
CA VAL A 68 -14.81 8.62 2.61
C VAL A 68 -13.52 7.80 2.74
N LEU A 69 -13.17 7.44 3.97
CA LEU A 69 -12.10 6.48 4.26
C LEU A 69 -12.69 5.08 4.19
N ASN A 70 -12.33 4.36 3.13
CA ASN A 70 -12.86 3.04 2.82
C ASN A 70 -11.91 1.93 3.32
N LEU A 71 -12.26 1.29 4.41
CA LEU A 71 -11.51 0.22 5.08
C LEU A 71 -12.25 -1.12 4.98
N THR A 72 -13.03 -1.31 3.94
CA THR A 72 -13.78 -2.54 3.67
C THR A 72 -12.85 -3.67 3.19
N ILE A 73 -13.40 -4.75 2.69
CA ILE A 73 -12.62 -5.85 2.09
C ILE A 73 -12.28 -5.54 0.62
N PRO A 74 -11.24 -6.14 0.03
CA PRO A 74 -10.76 -5.84 -1.33
C PRO A 74 -11.86 -5.81 -2.40
N LYS A 75 -12.77 -6.77 -2.38
CA LYS A 75 -13.90 -6.84 -3.35
C LYS A 75 -14.88 -5.65 -3.23
N ALA A 76 -14.93 -4.97 -2.10
CA ALA A 76 -15.81 -3.82 -1.86
C ALA A 76 -15.13 -2.46 -2.06
N HIS A 77 -13.80 -2.41 -2.22
CA HIS A 77 -13.06 -1.14 -2.33
C HIS A 77 -13.59 -0.29 -3.48
N VAL A 78 -13.62 -0.81 -4.71
CA VAL A 78 -14.05 -0.06 -5.88
C VAL A 78 -15.56 0.27 -5.84
N PRO A 79 -16.48 -0.65 -5.54
CA PRO A 79 -17.89 -0.32 -5.40
C PRO A 79 -18.18 0.81 -4.42
N VAL A 80 -17.63 0.76 -3.21
CA VAL A 80 -17.83 1.81 -2.18
C VAL A 80 -17.17 3.13 -2.61
N ALA A 81 -15.98 3.08 -3.20
CA ALA A 81 -15.31 4.28 -3.69
C ALA A 81 -16.09 4.96 -4.83
N ILE A 82 -16.69 4.20 -5.75
CA ILE A 82 -17.57 4.72 -6.80
C ILE A 82 -18.78 5.44 -6.19
N GLN A 83 -19.47 4.81 -5.22
CA GLN A 83 -20.60 5.43 -4.52
C GLN A 83 -20.20 6.77 -3.87
N ALA A 84 -19.03 6.81 -3.21
CA ALA A 84 -18.51 8.03 -2.61
C ALA A 84 -18.27 9.13 -3.67
N LEU A 85 -17.62 8.79 -4.80
CA LEU A 85 -17.39 9.73 -5.89
C LEU A 85 -18.70 10.20 -6.54
N GLU A 86 -19.67 9.32 -6.72
CA GLU A 86 -21.00 9.66 -7.25
C GLU A 86 -21.74 10.65 -6.35
N ALA A 87 -21.57 10.52 -5.03
CA ALA A 87 -22.08 11.45 -4.02
C ALA A 87 -21.25 12.76 -3.89
N GLY A 88 -20.25 12.96 -4.75
CA GLY A 88 -19.41 14.16 -4.76
C GLY A 88 -18.33 14.21 -3.67
N LYS A 89 -17.97 13.06 -3.11
CA LYS A 89 -16.96 12.97 -2.05
C LYS A 89 -15.63 12.44 -2.60
N HIS A 90 -14.53 12.92 -2.04
CA HIS A 90 -13.23 12.31 -2.21
C HIS A 90 -13.19 10.95 -1.51
N THR A 91 -12.30 10.05 -1.89
CA THR A 91 -12.16 8.75 -1.23
C THR A 91 -10.70 8.41 -0.98
N PHE A 92 -10.42 7.77 0.16
CA PHE A 92 -9.15 7.14 0.47
C PHE A 92 -9.42 5.68 0.82
N CYS A 93 -8.84 4.75 0.04
CA CYS A 93 -9.11 3.32 0.15
C CYS A 93 -7.94 2.57 0.81
N GLU A 94 -8.25 1.50 1.52
CA GLU A 94 -7.25 0.47 1.81
C GLU A 94 -6.78 -0.22 0.52
N LYS A 95 -5.60 -0.85 0.63
CA LYS A 95 -5.02 -1.65 -0.46
C LYS A 95 -5.71 -3.03 -0.58
N PRO A 96 -5.71 -3.64 -1.76
CA PRO A 96 -5.35 -3.06 -3.06
C PRO A 96 -6.43 -2.10 -3.57
N LEU A 97 -6.10 -1.23 -4.53
CA LEU A 97 -7.07 -0.28 -5.10
C LEU A 97 -8.32 -0.98 -5.64
N GLY A 98 -8.15 -2.15 -6.23
CA GLY A 98 -9.20 -3.03 -6.75
C GLY A 98 -8.65 -4.43 -6.95
N ILE A 99 -9.52 -5.37 -7.30
CA ILE A 99 -9.14 -6.78 -7.52
C ILE A 99 -8.74 -7.08 -8.98
N ASN A 100 -8.92 -6.13 -9.88
CA ASN A 100 -8.48 -6.20 -11.28
C ASN A 100 -8.28 -4.81 -11.88
N ARG A 101 -7.52 -4.76 -13.00
CA ARG A 101 -7.18 -3.53 -13.72
C ARG A 101 -8.41 -2.75 -14.22
N ALA A 102 -9.44 -3.43 -14.70
CA ALA A 102 -10.62 -2.78 -15.28
C ALA A 102 -11.41 -2.00 -14.23
N GLU A 103 -11.58 -2.55 -13.03
CA GLU A 103 -12.21 -1.86 -11.90
C GLU A 103 -11.40 -0.65 -11.45
N GLY A 104 -10.08 -0.81 -11.31
CA GLY A 104 -9.19 0.30 -10.95
C GLY A 104 -9.25 1.43 -11.98
N GLN A 105 -9.22 1.13 -13.28
CA GLN A 105 -9.33 2.13 -14.36
C GLN A 105 -10.67 2.88 -14.27
N LYS A 106 -11.78 2.15 -14.12
CA LYS A 106 -13.11 2.76 -13.97
C LYS A 106 -13.16 3.76 -12.81
N LEU A 107 -12.55 3.42 -11.67
CA LEU A 107 -12.51 4.30 -10.50
C LEU A 107 -11.71 5.58 -10.81
N ILE A 108 -10.53 5.46 -11.41
CA ILE A 108 -9.67 6.61 -11.75
C ILE A 108 -10.35 7.50 -12.79
N ASP A 109 -11.01 6.93 -13.81
CA ASP A 109 -11.71 7.70 -14.85
C ASP A 109 -12.89 8.48 -14.24
N LEU A 110 -13.67 7.87 -13.37
CA LEU A 110 -14.78 8.54 -12.69
C LEU A 110 -14.28 9.69 -11.80
N ALA A 111 -13.17 9.47 -11.07
CA ALA A 111 -12.58 10.52 -10.24
C ALA A 111 -12.16 11.73 -11.07
N LYS A 112 -11.51 11.50 -12.22
CA LYS A 112 -11.14 12.55 -13.17
C LYS A 112 -12.35 13.28 -13.72
N GLN A 113 -13.37 12.54 -14.15
CA GLN A 113 -14.63 13.11 -14.70
C GLN A 113 -15.30 14.03 -13.67
N LYS A 114 -15.30 13.66 -12.40
CA LYS A 114 -15.93 14.42 -11.32
C LYS A 114 -15.02 15.48 -10.69
N ASN A 115 -13.77 15.58 -11.11
CA ASN A 115 -12.74 16.42 -10.48
C ASN A 115 -12.61 16.14 -8.98
N LEU A 116 -12.64 14.87 -8.60
CA LEU A 116 -12.49 14.39 -7.24
C LEU A 116 -11.17 13.61 -7.10
N ARG A 117 -10.70 13.48 -5.88
CA ARG A 117 -9.46 12.77 -5.57
C ARG A 117 -9.73 11.36 -5.07
N VAL A 118 -8.92 10.44 -5.54
CA VAL A 118 -8.78 9.09 -4.99
C VAL A 118 -7.40 9.00 -4.36
N GLY A 119 -7.34 8.66 -3.08
CA GLY A 119 -6.13 8.21 -2.40
C GLY A 119 -6.23 6.72 -2.11
N CYS A 120 -5.08 6.05 -1.95
CA CYS A 120 -5.07 4.64 -1.61
C CYS A 120 -3.80 4.27 -0.81
N ALA A 121 -3.98 3.40 0.18
CA ALA A 121 -2.88 2.71 0.82
C ALA A 121 -2.14 1.78 -0.19
N PRO A 122 -0.90 1.35 0.10
CA PRO A 122 -0.19 1.59 1.33
C PRO A 122 0.42 2.99 1.38
N ASP A 123 0.34 3.61 2.53
CA ASP A 123 0.98 4.90 2.83
C ASP A 123 2.31 4.72 3.60
N THR A 124 2.74 3.47 3.79
CA THR A 124 4.00 3.10 4.46
C THR A 124 5.25 3.68 3.80
N PHE A 125 5.22 3.88 2.47
CA PHE A 125 6.34 4.50 1.75
C PHE A 125 6.60 5.96 2.18
N MET A 126 5.66 6.60 2.87
CA MET A 126 5.82 7.95 3.44
C MET A 126 6.54 7.93 4.79
N GLY A 127 6.75 6.75 5.37
CA GLY A 127 7.47 6.58 6.62
C GLY A 127 8.99 6.77 6.49
N ALA A 128 9.65 6.92 7.64
CA ALA A 128 11.06 7.27 7.74
C ALA A 128 11.99 6.27 7.02
N GLY A 129 11.67 4.97 7.06
CA GLY A 129 12.51 3.94 6.44
C GLY A 129 12.64 4.12 4.92
N ILE A 130 11.53 4.12 4.20
CA ILE A 130 11.53 4.24 2.73
C ILE A 130 11.94 5.66 2.29
N GLN A 131 11.54 6.70 3.01
CA GLN A 131 11.94 8.08 2.67
C GLN A 131 13.45 8.31 2.88
N THR A 132 14.07 7.72 3.90
CA THR A 132 15.53 7.76 4.07
C THR A 132 16.26 7.03 2.93
N ALA A 133 15.78 5.83 2.54
CA ALA A 133 16.34 5.11 1.40
C ALA A 133 16.21 5.91 0.10
N ARG A 134 15.04 6.52 -0.13
CA ARG A 134 14.80 7.39 -1.28
C ARG A 134 15.77 8.58 -1.31
N LYS A 135 15.91 9.27 -0.18
CA LYS A 135 16.82 10.41 -0.08
C LYS A 135 18.26 10.02 -0.43
N LEU A 136 18.74 8.87 0.06
CA LEU A 136 20.07 8.38 -0.25
C LEU A 136 20.24 8.10 -1.76
N ILE A 137 19.22 7.58 -2.43
CA ILE A 137 19.25 7.37 -3.89
C ILE A 137 19.24 8.72 -4.61
N ASP A 138 18.36 9.63 -4.22
CA ASP A 138 18.21 10.96 -4.86
C ASP A 138 19.46 11.83 -4.65
N ASP A 139 20.14 11.69 -3.51
CA ASP A 139 21.42 12.36 -3.20
C ASP A 139 22.63 11.68 -3.88
N GLY A 140 22.44 10.56 -4.59
CA GLY A 140 23.52 9.85 -5.28
C GLY A 140 24.44 9.02 -4.38
N ALA A 141 24.04 8.69 -3.15
CA ALA A 141 24.86 7.97 -2.17
C ALA A 141 25.36 6.59 -2.64
N ILE A 142 24.65 5.97 -3.61
CA ILE A 142 25.04 4.70 -4.24
C ILE A 142 25.42 4.86 -5.73
N GLY A 143 25.56 6.10 -6.23
CA GLY A 143 25.67 6.37 -7.65
C GLY A 143 24.36 6.04 -8.40
N ARG A 144 24.46 5.64 -9.67
CA ARG A 144 23.29 5.23 -10.46
C ARG A 144 22.80 3.85 -10.02
N PRO A 145 21.52 3.68 -9.67
CA PRO A 145 20.94 2.34 -9.41
C PRO A 145 21.09 1.42 -10.63
N VAL A 146 21.53 0.19 -10.40
CA VAL A 146 21.79 -0.81 -11.46
C VAL A 146 20.89 -2.02 -11.30
N ALA A 147 20.86 -2.59 -10.09
CA ALA A 147 20.14 -3.82 -9.83
C ALA A 147 19.43 -3.78 -8.46
N PHE A 148 18.36 -4.54 -8.34
CA PHE A 148 17.69 -4.73 -7.06
C PHE A 148 17.13 -6.15 -6.93
N SER A 149 16.93 -6.58 -5.68
CA SER A 149 16.09 -7.71 -5.33
C SER A 149 15.10 -7.30 -4.26
N ALA A 150 13.84 -7.71 -4.42
CA ALA A 150 12.76 -7.43 -3.47
C ALA A 150 12.02 -8.74 -3.19
N SER A 151 11.90 -9.15 -1.93
CA SER A 151 11.41 -10.49 -1.61
C SER A 151 10.54 -10.48 -0.38
N MET A 152 9.29 -10.96 -0.53
CA MET A 152 8.39 -11.32 0.56
C MET A 152 8.05 -12.81 0.41
N GLN A 153 8.48 -13.61 1.35
CA GLN A 153 8.31 -15.05 1.31
C GLN A 153 7.91 -15.57 2.69
N GLY A 154 6.93 -16.45 2.70
CA GLY A 154 6.44 -17.07 3.93
C GLY A 154 5.49 -18.21 3.63
N ARG A 155 4.90 -18.78 4.69
CA ARG A 155 4.03 -19.96 4.57
C ARG A 155 2.57 -19.62 4.35
N GLY A 156 2.15 -18.36 4.49
CA GLY A 156 0.77 -17.90 4.38
C GLY A 156 0.13 -17.57 5.74
N HIS A 157 -1.17 -17.41 5.75
CA HIS A 157 -1.92 -16.81 6.86
C HIS A 157 -2.78 -17.79 7.67
N GLU A 158 -2.87 -19.04 7.24
CA GLU A 158 -3.73 -20.06 7.83
C GLU A 158 -3.36 -20.45 9.28
N SER A 159 -2.17 -20.07 9.74
CA SER A 159 -1.71 -20.40 11.09
C SER A 159 -2.04 -19.36 12.16
N TRP A 160 -2.40 -18.14 11.75
CA TRP A 160 -2.59 -17.04 12.70
C TRP A 160 -3.86 -16.21 12.43
N HIS A 161 -4.32 -16.11 11.18
CA HIS A 161 -5.49 -15.31 10.86
C HIS A 161 -6.79 -16.08 11.17
N PRO A 162 -7.79 -15.47 11.85
CA PRO A 162 -9.01 -16.17 12.25
C PRO A 162 -9.95 -16.55 11.07
N SER A 163 -9.77 -15.87 9.92
CA SER A 163 -10.56 -16.11 8.70
C SER A 163 -9.68 -15.89 7.47
N PRO A 164 -8.75 -16.81 7.15
CA PRO A 164 -7.73 -16.58 6.12
C PRO A 164 -8.19 -16.85 4.69
N GLU A 165 -9.44 -17.27 4.47
CA GLU A 165 -9.92 -17.74 3.16
C GLU A 165 -9.71 -16.72 2.04
N PHE A 166 -10.03 -15.46 2.29
CA PHE A 166 -9.95 -14.40 1.27
C PHE A 166 -8.54 -14.14 0.72
N TYR A 167 -7.49 -14.55 1.46
CA TYR A 167 -6.12 -14.47 0.95
C TYR A 167 -5.83 -15.47 -0.18
N TYR A 168 -6.69 -16.49 -0.36
CA TYR A 168 -6.52 -17.56 -1.32
C TYR A 168 -7.59 -17.56 -2.41
N GLU A 169 -8.52 -16.61 -2.37
CA GLU A 169 -9.51 -16.35 -3.41
C GLU A 169 -8.94 -15.43 -4.52
N VAL A 170 -9.67 -15.37 -5.66
CA VAL A 170 -9.35 -14.43 -6.74
C VAL A 170 -9.34 -12.98 -6.20
N GLY A 171 -8.28 -12.26 -6.50
CA GLY A 171 -7.99 -10.92 -5.94
C GLY A 171 -7.22 -10.94 -4.62
N GLY A 172 -6.85 -12.14 -4.14
CA GLY A 172 -5.92 -12.37 -3.05
C GLY A 172 -4.54 -12.83 -3.53
N GLY A 173 -3.91 -13.72 -2.76
CA GLY A 173 -2.55 -14.18 -2.99
C GLY A 173 -1.49 -13.18 -2.54
N PRO A 174 -0.22 -13.61 -2.51
CA PRO A 174 0.87 -12.78 -2.02
C PRO A 174 1.09 -11.51 -2.85
N MET A 175 0.79 -11.55 -4.16
CA MET A 175 0.96 -10.39 -5.03
C MET A 175 -0.08 -9.30 -4.74
N PHE A 176 -1.35 -9.65 -4.46
CA PHE A 176 -2.41 -8.66 -4.17
C PHE A 176 -2.46 -8.26 -2.69
N ASP A 177 -1.94 -9.09 -1.79
CA ASP A 177 -1.86 -8.76 -0.36
C ASP A 177 -0.60 -7.95 -0.02
N MET A 178 0.58 -8.45 -0.38
CA MET A 178 1.87 -7.87 -0.01
C MET A 178 2.54 -7.10 -1.15
N GLY A 179 2.27 -7.48 -2.39
CA GLY A 179 2.79 -6.77 -3.57
C GLY A 179 2.55 -5.26 -3.56
N PRO A 180 1.39 -4.74 -3.09
CA PRO A 180 1.19 -3.29 -2.99
C PRO A 180 2.27 -2.57 -2.20
N TYR A 181 2.76 -3.12 -1.10
CA TYR A 181 3.82 -2.50 -0.29
C TYR A 181 5.15 -2.44 -1.04
N TYR A 182 5.55 -3.57 -1.62
CA TYR A 182 6.82 -3.70 -2.34
C TYR A 182 6.84 -2.88 -3.61
N LEU A 183 5.79 -2.97 -4.42
CA LEU A 183 5.70 -2.23 -5.69
C LEU A 183 5.59 -0.72 -5.44
N THR A 184 4.83 -0.27 -4.44
CA THR A 184 4.77 1.15 -4.08
C THR A 184 6.13 1.67 -3.62
N ALA A 185 6.86 0.90 -2.80
CA ALA A 185 8.21 1.27 -2.39
C ALA A 185 9.17 1.35 -3.58
N LEU A 186 9.16 0.35 -4.47
CA LEU A 186 10.01 0.33 -5.67
C LEU A 186 9.70 1.49 -6.61
N LEU A 187 8.42 1.80 -6.86
CA LEU A 187 8.00 2.96 -7.63
C LEU A 187 8.47 4.27 -6.99
N ASN A 188 8.40 4.36 -5.66
CA ASN A 188 8.87 5.54 -4.93
C ASN A 188 10.40 5.70 -4.98
N LEU A 189 11.15 4.60 -5.00
CA LEU A 189 12.62 4.58 -5.04
C LEU A 189 13.16 4.82 -6.45
N PHE A 190 12.56 4.19 -7.48
CA PHE A 190 13.13 4.18 -8.84
C PHE A 190 12.33 4.98 -9.87
N GLY A 191 11.07 5.31 -9.61
CA GLY A 191 10.17 5.94 -10.57
C GLY A 191 9.40 4.95 -11.44
N PRO A 192 9.02 5.32 -12.69
CA PRO A 192 8.17 4.50 -13.54
C PRO A 192 8.87 3.24 -14.05
N VAL A 193 8.06 2.18 -14.19
CA VAL A 193 8.48 0.88 -14.74
C VAL A 193 8.31 0.89 -16.26
N LYS A 194 9.34 0.47 -16.98
CA LYS A 194 9.37 0.36 -18.43
C LYS A 194 8.74 -0.93 -18.92
N ARG A 195 9.07 -2.06 -18.30
CA ARG A 195 8.52 -3.39 -18.66
C ARG A 195 8.73 -4.40 -17.54
N ILE A 196 7.90 -5.43 -17.53
CA ILE A 196 7.97 -6.54 -16.59
C ILE A 196 7.82 -7.88 -17.29
N SER A 197 8.29 -8.94 -16.60
CA SER A 197 8.02 -10.34 -16.95
C SER A 197 7.81 -11.13 -15.67
N GLY A 198 6.90 -12.08 -15.67
CA GLY A 198 6.55 -12.86 -14.48
C GLY A 198 6.27 -14.32 -14.77
N MET A 199 6.45 -15.13 -13.73
CA MET A 199 6.00 -16.52 -13.64
C MET A 199 5.25 -16.69 -12.34
N ALA A 200 4.07 -17.32 -12.40
CA ALA A 200 3.19 -17.53 -11.27
C ALA A 200 2.66 -18.96 -11.23
N SER A 201 2.45 -19.50 -10.05
CA SER A 201 1.88 -20.82 -9.86
C SER A 201 1.06 -20.92 -8.59
N ILE A 202 0.12 -21.86 -8.56
CA ILE A 202 -0.50 -22.36 -7.34
C ILE A 202 0.35 -23.54 -6.88
N ALA A 203 1.30 -23.29 -5.98
CA ALA A 203 2.22 -24.30 -5.49
C ALA A 203 1.57 -25.23 -4.44
N ILE A 204 0.58 -24.72 -3.70
CA ILE A 204 -0.15 -25.46 -2.67
C ILE A 204 -1.66 -25.34 -2.94
N PRO A 205 -2.25 -26.27 -3.72
CA PRO A 205 -3.64 -26.17 -4.18
C PRO A 205 -4.69 -26.23 -3.05
N GLU A 206 -4.38 -26.89 -1.94
CA GLU A 206 -5.26 -27.00 -0.77
C GLU A 206 -4.48 -26.66 0.49
N ARG A 207 -5.06 -25.83 1.35
CA ARG A 207 -4.49 -25.47 2.64
C ARG A 207 -5.43 -25.82 3.77
N THR A 208 -4.89 -26.05 4.97
CA THR A 208 -5.67 -26.32 6.17
C THR A 208 -5.47 -25.22 7.16
N ILE A 209 -6.57 -24.60 7.62
CA ILE A 209 -6.54 -23.57 8.67
C ILE A 209 -6.11 -24.23 9.99
N THR A 210 -5.09 -23.69 10.61
CA THR A 210 -4.59 -24.16 11.92
C THR A 210 -4.87 -23.16 13.05
N SER A 211 -5.35 -21.94 12.71
CA SER A 211 -5.80 -20.92 13.67
C SER A 211 -7.25 -21.12 14.09
N GLU A 212 -7.59 -20.71 15.31
CA GLU A 212 -8.96 -20.65 15.79
C GLU A 212 -9.70 -19.43 15.21
N PRO A 213 -11.03 -19.46 15.02
CA PRO A 213 -11.97 -20.53 15.41
C PRO A 213 -12.18 -21.59 14.30
N LYS A 214 -11.47 -21.50 13.16
CA LYS A 214 -11.72 -22.33 11.97
C LYS A 214 -10.75 -23.50 11.81
N LYS A 215 -10.03 -23.86 12.85
CA LYS A 215 -9.03 -24.94 12.82
C LYS A 215 -9.56 -26.23 12.22
N GLY A 216 -8.79 -26.80 11.29
CA GLY A 216 -9.14 -28.03 10.56
C GLY A 216 -9.95 -27.81 9.28
N LYS A 217 -10.48 -26.58 9.03
CA LYS A 217 -11.16 -26.27 7.77
C LYS A 217 -10.16 -26.22 6.63
N LYS A 218 -10.54 -26.80 5.48
CA LYS A 218 -9.76 -26.74 4.25
C LYS A 218 -10.11 -25.51 3.42
N ILE A 219 -9.13 -24.99 2.72
CA ILE A 219 -9.23 -23.88 1.78
C ILE A 219 -8.72 -24.36 0.43
N THR A 220 -9.52 -24.23 -0.62
CA THR A 220 -9.05 -24.35 -2.00
C THR A 220 -8.36 -23.05 -2.41
N VAL A 221 -7.16 -23.14 -2.97
CA VAL A 221 -6.40 -21.97 -3.44
C VAL A 221 -6.79 -21.69 -4.88
N GLU A 222 -7.36 -20.51 -5.12
CA GLU A 222 -7.91 -20.09 -6.43
C GLU A 222 -7.04 -19.05 -7.14
N THR A 223 -5.96 -18.60 -6.51
CA THR A 223 -5.05 -17.57 -7.04
C THR A 223 -3.59 -18.03 -6.87
N PRO A 224 -2.65 -17.61 -7.73
CA PRO A 224 -1.25 -17.94 -7.54
C PRO A 224 -0.74 -17.56 -6.15
N ASP A 225 -0.08 -18.52 -5.50
CA ASP A 225 0.52 -18.36 -4.16
C ASP A 225 2.05 -18.28 -4.18
N HIS A 226 2.64 -18.33 -5.38
CA HIS A 226 4.06 -18.12 -5.65
C HIS A 226 4.26 -17.39 -6.96
N ILE A 227 4.83 -16.17 -6.90
CA ILE A 227 5.08 -15.32 -8.06
C ILE A 227 6.52 -14.81 -8.03
N VAL A 228 7.22 -14.96 -9.17
CA VAL A 228 8.56 -14.39 -9.41
C VAL A 228 8.49 -13.48 -10.61
N GLY A 229 9.00 -12.26 -10.46
CA GLY A 229 8.98 -11.26 -11.51
C GLY A 229 10.33 -10.61 -11.77
N LEU A 230 10.54 -10.18 -13.01
CA LEU A 230 11.60 -9.29 -13.46
C LEU A 230 10.99 -7.92 -13.75
N MET A 231 11.69 -6.85 -13.38
CA MET A 231 11.26 -5.46 -13.63
C MET A 231 12.43 -4.66 -14.21
N GLU A 232 12.15 -3.88 -15.23
CA GLU A 232 13.04 -2.85 -15.77
C GLU A 232 12.40 -1.47 -15.55
N PHE A 233 13.09 -0.56 -14.90
CA PHE A 233 12.66 0.82 -14.69
C PHE A 233 13.17 1.74 -15.79
N GLU A 234 12.51 2.88 -16.00
CA GLU A 234 12.91 3.89 -16.99
C GLU A 234 14.31 4.48 -16.71
N ASN A 235 14.74 4.49 -15.44
CA ASN A 235 16.09 4.92 -15.04
C ASN A 235 17.20 3.88 -15.34
N GLY A 236 16.82 2.72 -15.92
CA GLY A 236 17.72 1.64 -16.30
C GLY A 236 18.03 0.62 -15.20
N ALA A 237 17.47 0.73 -14.01
CA ALA A 237 17.58 -0.30 -12.98
C ALA A 237 16.79 -1.55 -13.38
N ILE A 238 17.39 -2.74 -13.21
CA ILE A 238 16.76 -4.03 -13.48
C ILE A 238 16.86 -4.91 -12.24
N GLY A 239 15.79 -5.59 -11.90
CA GLY A 239 15.81 -6.47 -10.72
C GLY A 239 14.66 -7.44 -10.65
N THR A 240 14.57 -8.11 -9.51
CA THR A 240 13.61 -9.16 -9.24
C THR A 240 12.66 -8.79 -8.10
N ILE A 241 11.43 -9.29 -8.22
CA ILE A 241 10.46 -9.30 -7.13
C ILE A 241 9.98 -10.74 -6.92
N ILE A 242 9.94 -11.19 -5.66
CA ILE A 242 9.40 -12.49 -5.27
C ILE A 242 8.31 -12.25 -4.24
N GLN A 243 7.11 -12.78 -4.51
CA GLN A 243 5.98 -12.73 -3.58
C GLN A 243 5.46 -14.16 -3.41
N SER A 244 5.52 -14.70 -2.19
CA SER A 244 5.18 -16.11 -1.97
C SER A 244 4.55 -16.36 -0.61
N PHE A 245 3.47 -17.16 -0.61
CA PHE A 245 2.87 -17.78 0.57
C PHE A 245 3.15 -19.29 0.62
N ALA A 246 4.02 -19.79 -0.24
CA ALA A 246 4.24 -21.23 -0.43
C ALA A 246 5.59 -21.75 0.10
N VAL A 247 6.42 -20.90 0.68
CA VAL A 247 7.75 -21.28 1.16
C VAL A 247 7.82 -21.33 2.69
N ILE A 248 8.63 -22.22 3.23
CA ILE A 248 8.81 -22.39 4.69
C ILE A 248 9.87 -21.41 5.20
N ASP A 249 11.00 -21.34 4.50
CA ASP A 249 12.10 -20.43 4.84
C ASP A 249 12.13 -19.26 3.86
N GLY A 250 11.79 -18.10 4.37
CA GLY A 250 11.81 -16.85 3.61
C GLY A 250 13.20 -16.29 3.32
N GLY A 251 14.26 -16.94 3.77
CA GLY A 251 15.70 -16.66 3.54
C GLY A 251 16.12 -15.20 3.44
N HIS A 252 15.60 -14.48 2.48
CA HIS A 252 15.86 -13.06 2.23
C HIS A 252 14.73 -12.12 2.67
N SER A 253 13.69 -12.63 3.33
CA SER A 253 12.56 -11.85 3.87
C SER A 253 12.83 -11.33 5.28
N GLY A 254 14.10 -11.10 5.64
CA GLY A 254 14.49 -10.55 6.93
C GLY A 254 14.15 -9.06 7.08
N SER A 255 14.81 -8.39 8.01
CA SER A 255 14.61 -6.96 8.29
C SER A 255 14.90 -6.03 7.10
N HIS A 256 15.58 -6.51 6.04
CA HIS A 256 15.93 -5.77 4.83
C HIS A 256 15.55 -6.58 3.57
N PRO A 257 14.27 -6.74 3.27
CA PRO A 257 13.80 -7.56 2.16
C PRO A 257 14.04 -6.93 0.77
N ILE A 258 14.50 -5.69 0.72
CA ILE A 258 14.87 -4.99 -0.51
C ILE A 258 16.36 -4.65 -0.45
N LEU A 259 17.11 -5.14 -1.44
CA LEU A 259 18.52 -4.83 -1.65
C LEU A 259 18.67 -4.07 -2.96
N ILE A 260 19.38 -2.93 -2.94
CA ILE A 260 19.62 -2.08 -4.12
C ILE A 260 21.11 -1.92 -4.34
N ASN A 261 21.57 -2.31 -5.52
CA ASN A 261 22.95 -2.12 -5.96
C ASN A 261 23.03 -0.94 -6.93
N GLY A 262 23.84 0.02 -6.61
CA GLY A 262 24.24 1.11 -7.50
C GLY A 262 25.68 0.97 -7.97
N THR A 263 26.16 1.92 -8.79
CA THR A 263 27.53 1.94 -9.28
C THR A 263 28.57 2.17 -8.17
N ASP A 264 28.19 2.85 -7.08
CA ASP A 264 29.11 3.33 -6.06
C ASP A 264 28.75 2.80 -4.65
N GLY A 265 27.71 1.95 -4.53
CA GLY A 265 27.33 1.38 -3.23
C GLY A 265 26.10 0.51 -3.29
N VAL A 266 25.73 0.01 -2.10
CA VAL A 266 24.60 -0.89 -1.89
C VAL A 266 23.74 -0.36 -0.74
N LEU A 267 22.41 -0.34 -0.94
CA LEU A 267 21.44 -0.03 0.11
C LEU A 267 20.69 -1.31 0.53
N HIS A 268 20.59 -1.51 1.81
CA HIS A 268 19.67 -2.44 2.45
C HIS A 268 18.48 -1.65 2.94
N VAL A 269 17.31 -1.86 2.33
CA VAL A 269 16.09 -1.12 2.59
C VAL A 269 15.19 -1.93 3.52
N PRO A 270 14.61 -1.32 4.57
CA PRO A 270 13.74 -2.03 5.51
C PRO A 270 12.45 -2.53 4.85
N ASP A 271 11.70 -3.35 5.59
CA ASP A 271 10.43 -3.90 5.12
C ASP A 271 9.43 -2.78 4.78
N PRO A 272 8.98 -2.70 3.52
CA PRO A 272 8.05 -1.67 3.07
C PRO A 272 6.64 -1.80 3.67
N ASN A 273 6.33 -2.89 4.37
CA ASN A 273 5.08 -3.02 5.14
C ASN A 273 5.12 -2.19 6.44
N GLY A 274 6.31 -1.81 6.91
CA GLY A 274 6.51 -0.88 8.02
C GLY A 274 6.63 0.58 7.60
N PHE A 275 6.44 1.50 8.54
CA PHE A 275 6.70 2.94 8.34
C PHE A 275 8.14 3.30 8.69
N ASP A 276 8.70 2.64 9.68
CA ASP A 276 10.05 2.85 10.17
C ASP A 276 10.96 1.68 9.70
N GLY A 277 12.15 1.68 10.20
CA GLY A 277 13.15 0.65 9.94
C GLY A 277 14.49 1.26 9.57
N THR A 278 15.55 0.53 9.85
CA THR A 278 16.92 0.97 9.63
C THR A 278 17.32 0.77 8.17
N VAL A 279 17.83 1.82 7.54
CA VAL A 279 18.52 1.74 6.24
C VAL A 279 19.98 1.49 6.49
N LYS A 280 20.61 0.57 5.73
CA LYS A 280 22.06 0.37 5.78
C LYS A 280 22.69 0.70 4.42
N LEU A 281 23.82 1.39 4.46
CA LEU A 281 24.58 1.76 3.28
C LEU A 281 25.97 1.12 3.35
N ARG A 282 26.38 0.47 2.26
CA ARG A 282 27.75 0.03 2.04
C ARG A 282 28.30 0.69 0.78
N LYS A 283 29.29 1.55 0.91
CA LYS A 283 29.96 2.19 -0.23
C LYS A 283 30.93 1.25 -0.94
N LEU A 284 31.20 1.55 -2.19
CA LEU A 284 32.22 0.82 -2.97
C LEU A 284 33.56 0.85 -2.23
N GLY A 285 34.20 -0.30 -2.08
CA GLY A 285 35.48 -0.45 -1.35
C GLY A 285 35.31 -0.69 0.16
N GLU A 286 34.15 -0.47 0.75
CA GLU A 286 33.87 -0.81 2.15
C GLU A 286 33.49 -2.29 2.30
N LYS A 287 33.88 -2.89 3.43
CA LYS A 287 33.60 -4.31 3.71
C LYS A 287 32.21 -4.50 4.30
N GLU A 288 31.78 -3.58 5.16
CA GLU A 288 30.53 -3.68 5.93
C GLU A 288 29.57 -2.54 5.62
N ALA A 289 28.29 -2.82 5.76
CA ALA A 289 27.25 -1.81 5.67
C ALA A 289 27.09 -1.11 7.02
N VAL A 290 26.97 0.22 6.99
CA VAL A 290 26.73 1.04 8.17
C VAL A 290 25.25 1.44 8.25
N GLU A 291 24.72 1.53 9.44
CA GLU A 291 23.36 2.02 9.67
C GLU A 291 23.31 3.54 9.45
N ILE A 292 22.29 3.96 8.70
CA ILE A 292 22.07 5.38 8.43
C ILE A 292 20.97 5.87 9.37
N PRO A 293 21.25 6.91 10.18
CA PRO A 293 20.21 7.53 11.00
C PRO A 293 19.03 8.00 10.14
N PRO A 294 17.78 7.86 10.61
CA PRO A 294 16.61 8.33 9.87
C PRO A 294 16.66 9.85 9.68
N THR A 295 16.49 10.30 8.44
CA THR A 295 16.42 11.73 8.10
C THR A 295 15.02 12.30 8.35
N PHE A 296 14.03 11.41 8.39
CA PHE A 296 12.61 11.76 8.53
C PHE A 296 12.11 11.33 9.91
N VAL A 297 11.04 11.98 10.36
CA VAL A 297 10.43 11.66 11.65
C VAL A 297 9.86 10.25 11.66
N SER A 298 10.18 9.50 12.71
CA SER A 298 9.66 8.15 12.96
C SER A 298 8.32 8.18 13.71
N GLY A 299 7.64 7.03 13.72
CA GLY A 299 6.40 6.84 14.47
C GLY A 299 5.13 7.11 13.69
N TYR A 300 5.20 7.39 12.39
CA TYR A 300 4.01 7.41 11.55
C TYR A 300 3.36 6.02 11.46
N GLY A 301 2.07 6.02 11.21
CA GLY A 301 1.26 4.83 11.01
C GLY A 301 0.18 5.08 9.96
N ARG A 302 -0.76 4.15 9.84
CA ARG A 302 -1.90 4.30 8.91
C ARG A 302 -2.59 5.63 9.15
N SER A 303 -3.05 6.31 8.12
CA SER A 303 -3.61 7.67 8.04
C SER A 303 -2.62 8.77 7.70
N VAL A 304 -1.32 8.52 7.57
CA VAL A 304 -0.41 9.57 7.08
C VAL A 304 -0.75 9.95 5.63
N GLY A 305 -1.12 8.99 4.79
CA GLY A 305 -1.59 9.23 3.42
C GLY A 305 -2.93 9.98 3.38
N LEU A 306 -3.87 9.64 4.27
CA LEU A 306 -5.12 10.36 4.44
C LEU A 306 -4.88 11.81 4.87
N ALA A 307 -3.98 12.04 5.81
CA ALA A 307 -3.61 13.37 6.27
C ALA A 307 -2.94 14.20 5.18
N ASP A 308 -2.05 13.59 4.40
CA ASP A 308 -1.43 14.22 3.23
C ASP A 308 -2.48 14.63 2.18
N MET A 309 -3.49 13.79 1.96
CA MET A 309 -4.62 14.11 1.09
C MET A 309 -5.48 15.25 1.66
N ALA A 310 -5.72 15.28 2.97
CA ALA A 310 -6.47 16.36 3.61
C ALA A 310 -5.74 17.73 3.47
N ILE A 311 -4.42 17.75 3.65
CA ILE A 311 -3.60 18.94 3.41
C ILE A 311 -3.68 19.35 1.93
N ALA A 312 -3.53 18.36 1.04
CA ALA A 312 -3.57 18.58 -0.41
C ALA A 312 -4.93 19.16 -0.89
N LEU A 313 -6.03 18.80 -0.24
CA LEU A 313 -7.34 19.41 -0.51
C LEU A 313 -7.41 20.90 -0.12
N ARG A 314 -6.72 21.29 0.94
CA ARG A 314 -6.70 22.69 1.41
C ARG A 314 -5.68 23.58 0.68
N THR A 315 -4.60 22.97 0.16
CA THR A 315 -3.50 23.68 -0.49
C THR A 315 -3.55 23.64 -2.02
N GLY A 316 -4.38 22.75 -2.59
CA GLY A 316 -4.46 22.56 -4.05
C GLY A 316 -3.33 21.69 -4.65
N ARG A 317 -2.32 21.29 -3.87
CA ARG A 317 -1.23 20.45 -4.38
C ARG A 317 -1.66 18.98 -4.65
N PRO A 318 -0.91 18.20 -5.42
CA PRO A 318 -1.07 16.76 -5.46
C PRO A 318 -0.80 16.12 -4.10
N HIS A 319 -1.50 15.04 -3.77
CA HIS A 319 -1.21 14.20 -2.60
C HIS A 319 -0.34 13.00 -3.01
N ARG A 320 0.45 12.47 -2.06
CA ARG A 320 1.49 11.48 -2.35
C ARG A 320 0.94 10.08 -2.57
N ALA A 321 0.10 9.59 -1.65
CA ALA A 321 -0.54 8.28 -1.77
C ALA A 321 -1.77 8.36 -2.69
N SER A 322 -1.54 8.62 -3.97
CA SER A 322 -2.59 8.91 -4.95
C SER A 322 -3.22 7.67 -5.58
N GLY A 323 -4.43 7.84 -6.12
CA GLY A 323 -5.12 6.80 -6.88
C GLY A 323 -4.35 6.39 -8.13
N GLU A 324 -3.66 7.33 -8.80
CA GLU A 324 -2.83 7.04 -9.96
C GLU A 324 -1.63 6.15 -9.59
N GLN A 325 -0.99 6.40 -8.44
CA GLN A 325 0.07 5.51 -7.94
C GLN A 325 -0.50 4.12 -7.65
N ALA A 326 -1.62 4.04 -6.97
CA ALA A 326 -2.25 2.76 -6.64
C ALA A 326 -2.73 2.01 -7.88
N PHE A 327 -3.18 2.73 -8.91
CA PHE A 327 -3.54 2.13 -10.19
C PHE A 327 -2.28 1.61 -10.92
N ALA A 328 -1.18 2.34 -10.89
CA ALA A 328 0.08 1.84 -11.45
C ALA A 328 0.56 0.56 -10.75
N VAL A 329 0.40 0.48 -9.43
CA VAL A 329 0.69 -0.75 -8.65
C VAL A 329 -0.24 -1.89 -9.05
N LEU A 330 -1.54 -1.63 -9.18
CA LEU A 330 -2.53 -2.63 -9.60
C LEU A 330 -2.24 -3.14 -11.03
N ASP A 331 -1.86 -2.25 -11.93
CA ASP A 331 -1.46 -2.61 -13.31
C ASP A 331 -0.23 -3.52 -13.34
N LEU A 332 0.77 -3.24 -12.49
CA LEU A 332 1.95 -4.11 -12.35
C LEU A 332 1.58 -5.48 -11.76
N MET A 333 0.76 -5.52 -10.71
CA MET A 333 0.33 -6.79 -10.09
C MET A 333 -0.37 -7.69 -11.11
N GLN A 334 -1.33 -7.13 -11.84
CA GLN A 334 -2.04 -7.84 -12.91
C GLN A 334 -1.08 -8.21 -14.06
N GLY A 335 -0.17 -7.30 -14.40
CA GLY A 335 0.80 -7.50 -15.47
C GLY A 335 1.76 -8.66 -15.24
N PHE A 336 2.13 -8.97 -13.99
CA PHE A 336 2.90 -10.18 -13.68
C PHE A 336 2.10 -11.46 -13.97
N LEU A 337 0.80 -11.48 -13.65
CA LEU A 337 -0.08 -12.61 -13.96
C LEU A 337 -0.28 -12.73 -15.48
N ASP A 338 -0.58 -11.62 -16.16
CA ASP A 338 -0.72 -11.58 -17.63
C ASP A 338 0.55 -12.09 -18.34
N SER A 339 1.74 -11.72 -17.81
CA SER A 339 3.03 -12.21 -18.33
C SER A 339 3.19 -13.71 -18.14
N SER A 340 2.83 -14.22 -16.96
CA SER A 340 2.87 -15.66 -16.69
C SER A 340 1.96 -16.46 -17.61
N ASP A 341 0.72 -15.97 -17.81
CA ASP A 341 -0.29 -16.65 -18.62
C ASP A 341 0.06 -16.65 -20.11
N THR A 342 0.65 -15.57 -20.59
CA THR A 342 0.96 -15.39 -22.04
C THR A 342 2.38 -15.75 -22.42
N GLY A 343 3.30 -15.89 -21.45
CA GLY A 343 4.73 -16.06 -21.68
C GLY A 343 5.40 -14.82 -22.31
N LYS A 344 4.78 -13.65 -22.25
CA LYS A 344 5.27 -12.43 -22.91
C LYS A 344 5.72 -11.38 -21.89
N VAL A 345 6.63 -10.51 -22.32
CA VAL A 345 6.96 -9.28 -21.60
C VAL A 345 5.77 -8.33 -21.69
N VAL A 346 5.43 -7.69 -20.56
CA VAL A 346 4.33 -6.72 -20.44
C VAL A 346 4.91 -5.32 -20.25
N THR A 347 4.41 -4.36 -21.04
CA THR A 347 4.62 -2.93 -20.80
C THR A 347 3.42 -2.41 -20.00
N PRO A 348 3.63 -1.82 -18.82
CA PRO A 348 2.53 -1.26 -18.02
C PRO A 348 1.74 -0.21 -18.83
N SER A 349 0.42 -0.21 -18.66
CA SER A 349 -0.47 0.75 -19.32
C SER A 349 -0.64 2.04 -18.52
N ALA A 350 -0.43 1.97 -17.21
CA ALA A 350 -0.58 3.10 -16.32
C ALA A 350 0.57 4.10 -16.46
N THR A 351 0.23 5.38 -16.55
CA THR A 351 1.20 6.46 -16.41
C THR A 351 1.46 6.74 -14.93
N TYR A 352 2.72 6.83 -14.53
CA TYR A 352 3.10 7.12 -13.16
C TYR A 352 4.10 8.26 -13.11
N GLN A 353 3.85 9.19 -12.18
CA GLN A 353 4.82 10.22 -11.81
C GLN A 353 5.19 10.04 -10.34
N ARG A 354 6.47 9.95 -10.07
CA ARG A 354 7.00 9.84 -8.73
C ARG A 354 6.60 11.08 -7.91
N PRO A 355 5.89 10.93 -6.77
CA PRO A 355 5.48 12.08 -5.97
C PRO A 355 6.69 12.79 -5.38
N LYS A 356 6.52 14.06 -5.01
CA LYS A 356 7.56 14.76 -4.22
C LYS A 356 7.88 13.96 -2.96
N PRO A 357 9.15 13.93 -2.50
CA PRO A 357 9.52 13.29 -1.25
C PRO A 357 8.77 13.92 -0.07
N MET A 358 8.76 13.23 1.06
CA MET A 358 8.39 13.87 2.32
C MET A 358 9.39 14.97 2.64
N PRO A 359 8.98 16.07 3.25
CA PRO A 359 9.92 17.07 3.76
C PRO A 359 10.75 16.48 4.91
N ALA A 360 12.05 16.72 4.89
CA ALA A 360 12.96 16.32 5.97
C ALA A 360 12.82 17.28 7.17
N HIS A 361 13.10 16.77 8.36
CA HIS A 361 13.23 17.56 9.60
C HIS A 361 11.95 18.27 10.09
N LEU A 362 10.77 17.91 9.57
CA LEU A 362 9.51 18.42 10.12
C LEU A 362 9.15 17.67 11.42
N PRO A 363 8.48 18.35 12.37
CA PRO A 363 7.98 17.70 13.55
C PRO A 363 6.86 16.68 13.21
N PHE A 364 6.65 15.75 14.12
CA PHE A 364 5.61 14.72 13.97
C PHE A 364 4.22 15.39 13.77
N GLY A 365 3.46 14.88 12.82
CA GLY A 365 2.14 15.38 12.46
C GLY A 365 2.15 16.53 11.43
N GLN A 366 3.31 17.09 11.10
CA GLN A 366 3.47 18.09 10.04
C GLN A 366 4.01 17.43 8.76
N LEU A 367 3.28 17.55 7.64
CA LEU A 367 3.59 16.87 6.39
C LEU A 367 4.00 17.82 5.24
N ASP A 368 3.93 19.14 5.47
CA ASP A 368 4.35 20.20 4.55
C ASP A 368 5.01 21.34 5.33
N GLU A 369 5.87 22.11 4.63
CA GLU A 369 6.51 23.35 5.10
C GLU A 369 5.53 24.51 5.23
#